data_6af01b95e2ae9a266056fffe4a14221a
#
_entry.id   6af01b95e2ae9a266056fffe4a14221a
#
_cell.length_a   1.000
_cell.length_b   1.000
_cell.length_c   1.000
_cell.angle_alpha   90.00
_cell.angle_beta   90.00
_cell.angle_gamma   90.00
#
_symmetry.space_group_name_H-M   'P 1'
#
loop_
_entity.id
_entity.type
_entity.pdbx_description
1 polymer ?
#
loop_
_entity_poly.entity_id
_entity_poly.type
_entity_poly.pdbx_seq_one_letter_code
_entity_poly.pdbx_strand_id
1 'polypeptide(L)'
;MQLQTQYGIKKMKHTHRIQCIINDKEYDRIVKDNTLLVDFLREELGLTGTKVGCDGGECGCCTVLMDGNPQHACLTLASRCDNITIETIEHLNRSGRLSAIQRGFHEKHGSQCGFCTPGFIMAAEGLLRKNPDPSYREIKKGLGSNICRCTGYVKIIEAVQFAAEEIRKMKIEDEIERQRYTGML
;
A
#
# COMPACT_ATOMS: atom_id res chain seq x y z
N MET A 1 -22.03 3.86 46.22
CA MET A 1 -22.11 3.18 44.93
C MET A 1 -23.39 3.59 44.18
N GLN A 2 -23.63 4.92 43.97
CA GLN A 2 -24.86 5.46 43.34
C GLN A 2 -24.64 6.81 42.63
N LEU A 3 -23.45 7.04 42.06
CA LEU A 3 -23.13 8.29 41.29
C LEU A 3 -23.09 8.11 39.78
N GLN A 4 -23.39 6.92 39.24
CA GLN A 4 -23.27 6.63 37.82
C GLN A 4 -24.56 6.84 37.00
N THR A 5 -25.69 7.20 37.65
CA THR A 5 -26.98 7.28 36.96
C THR A 5 -27.42 8.71 36.62
N GLN A 6 -26.67 9.74 37.02
CA GLN A 6 -27.12 11.13 36.88
C GLN A 6 -26.69 11.82 35.55
N TYR A 7 -25.82 11.22 34.74
CA TYR A 7 -25.33 11.83 33.49
C TYR A 7 -25.62 11.01 32.24
N GLY A 8 -26.59 10.12 32.24
CA GLY A 8 -27.08 9.47 31.01
C GLY A 8 -26.01 9.02 30.06
N ILE A 9 -24.87 8.46 30.53
CA ILE A 9 -23.81 7.94 29.65
C ILE A 9 -24.39 6.72 28.95
N LYS A 10 -24.93 6.94 27.77
CA LYS A 10 -25.27 5.87 26.83
C LYS A 10 -24.03 4.98 26.74
N LYS A 11 -24.19 3.69 27.05
CA LYS A 11 -23.14 2.68 26.91
C LYS A 11 -22.64 2.75 25.46
N MET A 12 -21.52 3.45 25.22
CA MET A 12 -20.96 3.59 23.89
C MET A 12 -20.56 2.19 23.41
N LYS A 13 -21.00 1.82 22.22
CA LYS A 13 -20.50 0.61 21.57
C LYS A 13 -19.05 0.89 21.17
N HIS A 14 -18.11 0.22 21.83
CA HIS A 14 -16.67 0.33 21.51
C HIS A 14 -16.26 -0.57 20.33
N THR A 15 -17.19 -0.84 19.43
CA THR A 15 -16.96 -1.70 18.26
C THR A 15 -17.77 -1.20 17.06
N HIS A 16 -17.19 -1.34 15.86
CA HIS A 16 -17.81 -1.04 14.57
C HIS A 16 -17.84 -2.29 13.70
N ARG A 17 -18.93 -2.48 12.95
CA ARG A 17 -18.96 -3.41 11.81
C ARG A 17 -18.43 -2.66 10.61
N ILE A 18 -17.48 -3.26 9.91
CA ILE A 18 -16.89 -2.75 8.66
C ILE A 18 -17.06 -3.79 7.56
N GLN A 19 -17.36 -3.32 6.37
CA GLN A 19 -17.36 -4.10 5.14
C GLN A 19 -16.31 -3.47 4.22
N CYS A 20 -15.25 -4.20 3.89
CA CYS A 20 -14.15 -3.68 3.07
C CYS A 20 -13.63 -4.75 2.13
N ILE A 21 -12.94 -4.32 1.08
CA ILE A 21 -12.26 -5.22 0.15
C ILE A 21 -10.75 -5.13 0.43
N ILE A 22 -10.12 -6.25 0.75
CA ILE A 22 -8.68 -6.31 0.98
C ILE A 22 -8.08 -7.35 0.05
N ASN A 23 -7.17 -6.92 -0.83
CA ASN A 23 -6.54 -7.78 -1.84
C ASN A 23 -7.60 -8.57 -2.65
N ASP A 24 -8.64 -7.88 -3.14
CA ASP A 24 -9.83 -8.37 -3.87
C ASP A 24 -10.70 -9.39 -3.12
N LYS A 25 -10.51 -9.54 -1.84
CA LYS A 25 -11.36 -10.38 -1.01
C LYS A 25 -12.25 -9.51 -0.14
N GLU A 26 -13.54 -9.79 -0.12
CA GLU A 26 -14.51 -9.12 0.75
C GLU A 26 -14.34 -9.58 2.21
N TYR A 27 -14.36 -8.63 3.12
CA TYR A 27 -14.34 -8.85 4.55
C TYR A 27 -15.50 -8.11 5.21
N ASP A 28 -16.22 -8.83 6.06
CA ASP A 28 -17.25 -8.30 6.95
C ASP A 28 -16.81 -8.63 8.39
N ARG A 29 -16.45 -7.62 9.15
CA ARG A 29 -15.82 -7.80 10.47
C ARG A 29 -16.34 -6.78 11.47
N ILE A 30 -16.30 -7.18 12.74
CA ILE A 30 -16.52 -6.27 13.88
C ILE A 30 -15.15 -5.95 14.45
N VAL A 31 -14.77 -4.70 14.42
CA VAL A 31 -13.49 -4.20 14.95
C VAL A 31 -13.72 -3.30 16.17
N LYS A 32 -12.75 -3.22 17.07
CA LYS A 32 -12.77 -2.25 18.15
C LYS A 32 -12.50 -0.84 17.62
N ASP A 33 -13.03 0.17 18.28
CA ASP A 33 -12.89 1.59 17.88
C ASP A 33 -11.44 2.03 17.72
N ASN A 34 -10.54 1.49 18.54
CA ASN A 34 -9.13 1.84 18.60
C ASN A 34 -8.21 0.86 17.85
N THR A 35 -8.75 -0.11 17.11
CA THR A 35 -7.93 -1.04 16.33
C THR A 35 -7.27 -0.28 15.17
N LEU A 36 -5.94 -0.29 15.10
CA LEU A 36 -5.21 0.26 13.98
C LEU A 36 -5.32 -0.66 12.77
N LEU A 37 -5.35 -0.08 11.57
CA LEU A 37 -5.40 -0.87 10.33
C LEU A 37 -4.21 -1.83 10.22
N VAL A 38 -3.03 -1.42 10.64
CA VAL A 38 -1.84 -2.27 10.60
C VAL A 38 -2.00 -3.52 11.47
N ASP A 39 -2.59 -3.39 12.65
CA ASP A 39 -2.83 -4.52 13.56
C ASP A 39 -3.92 -5.43 12.98
N PHE A 40 -5.00 -4.85 12.45
CA PHE A 40 -6.05 -5.60 11.78
C PHE A 40 -5.50 -6.44 10.61
N LEU A 41 -4.67 -5.85 9.75
CA LEU A 41 -4.06 -6.55 8.61
C LEU A 41 -3.14 -7.67 9.08
N ARG A 42 -2.26 -7.42 10.05
CA ARG A 42 -1.22 -8.35 10.47
C ARG A 42 -1.72 -9.44 11.40
N GLU A 43 -2.47 -9.05 12.45
CA GLU A 43 -2.82 -9.96 13.55
C GLU A 43 -4.14 -10.69 13.29
N GLU A 44 -5.12 -10.02 12.66
CA GLU A 44 -6.42 -10.65 12.41
C GLU A 44 -6.50 -11.33 11.04
N LEU A 45 -5.84 -10.76 10.01
CA LEU A 45 -5.89 -11.29 8.64
C LEU A 45 -4.61 -12.04 8.22
N GLY A 46 -3.55 -12.00 9.02
CA GLY A 46 -2.28 -12.68 8.72
C GLY A 46 -1.49 -12.04 7.56
N LEU A 47 -1.83 -10.82 7.13
CA LEU A 47 -1.15 -10.09 6.06
C LEU A 47 0.11 -9.40 6.62
N THR A 48 1.13 -10.18 6.92
CA THR A 48 2.34 -9.75 7.63
C THR A 48 3.35 -9.02 6.76
N GLY A 49 3.13 -8.90 5.46
CA GLY A 49 3.96 -8.12 4.54
C GLY A 49 3.96 -6.62 4.88
N THR A 50 2.84 -6.08 5.38
CA THR A 50 2.78 -4.73 5.96
C THR A 50 3.59 -4.68 7.26
N LYS A 51 4.67 -3.90 7.31
CA LYS A 51 5.64 -3.90 8.44
C LYS A 51 5.38 -2.75 9.43
N VAL A 52 5.71 -2.98 10.70
CA VAL A 52 5.69 -1.95 11.75
C VAL A 52 7.14 -1.60 12.10
N GLY A 53 7.61 -0.44 11.64
CA GLY A 53 8.97 0.04 11.92
C GLY A 53 9.03 1.21 12.90
N CYS A 54 7.89 1.86 13.15
CA CYS A 54 7.69 2.88 14.17
C CYS A 54 6.21 2.88 14.57
N ASP A 55 5.86 3.59 15.65
CA ASP A 55 4.46 3.73 16.09
C ASP A 55 3.93 5.16 15.88
N GLY A 56 4.70 6.02 15.17
CA GLY A 56 4.44 7.46 15.03
C GLY A 56 4.11 7.92 13.60
N GLY A 57 3.97 7.01 12.62
CA GLY A 57 3.66 7.41 11.23
C GLY A 57 4.84 7.96 10.44
N GLU A 58 6.09 7.80 10.93
CA GLU A 58 7.28 8.44 10.37
C GLU A 58 8.00 7.59 9.33
N CYS A 59 8.07 6.26 9.54
CA CYS A 59 8.96 5.40 8.75
C CYS A 59 8.37 4.90 7.42
N GLY A 60 7.05 4.90 7.25
CA GLY A 60 6.37 4.44 6.05
C GLY A 60 6.44 2.92 5.77
N CYS A 61 7.01 2.10 6.67
CA CYS A 61 7.09 0.65 6.47
C CYS A 61 5.72 -0.02 6.39
N CYS A 62 4.69 0.61 6.96
CA CYS A 62 3.30 0.16 6.98
C CYS A 62 2.45 0.73 5.83
N THR A 63 3.05 1.29 4.80
CA THR A 63 2.30 1.84 3.66
C THR A 63 1.49 0.75 2.95
N VAL A 64 0.21 1.04 2.75
CA VAL A 64 -0.75 0.28 1.95
C VAL A 64 -1.42 1.22 0.95
N LEU A 65 -2.13 0.70 -0.06
CA LEU A 65 -2.99 1.53 -0.90
C LEU A 65 -4.43 1.46 -0.36
N MET A 66 -5.03 2.61 -0.10
CA MET A 66 -6.45 2.74 0.19
C MET A 66 -7.11 3.48 -0.97
N ASP A 67 -8.04 2.84 -1.66
CA ASP A 67 -8.62 3.32 -2.91
C ASP A 67 -7.54 3.83 -3.88
N GLY A 68 -6.44 3.05 -4.03
CA GLY A 68 -5.30 3.37 -4.88
C GLY A 68 -4.36 4.46 -4.36
N ASN A 69 -4.58 5.02 -3.16
CA ASN A 69 -3.75 6.06 -2.57
C ASN A 69 -2.86 5.51 -1.46
N PRO A 70 -1.54 5.80 -1.47
CA PRO A 70 -0.64 5.40 -0.39
C PRO A 70 -1.06 6.02 0.95
N GLN A 71 -1.21 5.17 1.97
CA GLN A 71 -1.58 5.56 3.33
C GLN A 71 -0.77 4.75 4.35
N HIS A 72 -0.47 5.36 5.50
CA HIS A 72 0.18 4.67 6.60
C HIS A 72 -0.86 3.92 7.46
N ALA A 73 -0.82 2.60 7.44
CA ALA A 73 -1.77 1.76 8.17
C ALA A 73 -1.66 1.94 9.71
N CYS A 74 -0.52 2.38 10.24
CA CYS A 74 -0.35 2.67 11.67
C CYS A 74 -1.02 3.98 12.12
N LEU A 75 -1.42 4.86 11.18
CA LEU A 75 -2.16 6.10 11.46
C LEU A 75 -3.65 5.98 11.10
N THR A 76 -4.07 4.84 10.61
CA THR A 76 -5.44 4.61 10.16
C THR A 76 -6.15 3.68 11.13
N LEU A 77 -7.36 4.05 11.58
CA LEU A 77 -8.22 3.17 12.35
C LEU A 77 -8.94 2.19 11.42
N ALA A 78 -8.99 0.91 11.81
CA ALA A 78 -9.74 -0.11 11.05
C ALA A 78 -11.22 0.24 10.91
N SER A 79 -11.81 0.90 11.93
CA SER A 79 -13.20 1.39 11.89
C SER A 79 -13.49 2.43 10.80
N ARG A 80 -12.45 3.03 10.20
CA ARG A 80 -12.56 3.98 9.08
C ARG A 80 -12.48 3.32 7.71
N CYS A 81 -12.29 2.00 7.68
CA CYS A 81 -12.11 1.26 6.44
C CYS A 81 -13.43 0.69 5.87
N ASP A 82 -14.58 1.14 6.37
CA ASP A 82 -15.88 0.72 5.84
C ASP A 82 -16.06 1.21 4.39
N ASN A 83 -16.43 0.30 3.48
CA ASN A 83 -16.55 0.52 2.04
C ASN A 83 -15.25 0.99 1.33
N ILE A 84 -14.09 0.69 1.89
CA ILE A 84 -12.77 1.03 1.34
C ILE A 84 -12.14 -0.21 0.70
N THR A 85 -11.47 0.00 -0.44
CA THR A 85 -10.60 -1.02 -1.05
C THR A 85 -9.16 -0.82 -0.58
N ILE A 86 -8.57 -1.88 0.00
CA ILE A 86 -7.23 -1.86 0.55
C ILE A 86 -6.36 -2.88 -0.19
N GLU A 87 -5.19 -2.44 -0.64
CA GLU A 87 -4.20 -3.31 -1.24
C GLU A 87 -2.92 -3.29 -0.40
N THR A 88 -2.42 -4.47 -0.07
CA THR A 88 -1.14 -4.67 0.61
C THR A 88 -0.10 -5.22 -0.35
N ILE A 89 1.14 -5.39 0.11
CA ILE A 89 2.24 -5.94 -0.72
C ILE A 89 1.90 -7.33 -1.28
N GLU A 90 1.11 -8.12 -0.57
CA GLU A 90 0.68 -9.45 -1.00
C GLU A 90 -0.22 -9.39 -2.25
N HIS A 91 -0.92 -8.28 -2.47
CA HIS A 91 -1.75 -8.07 -3.66
C HIS A 91 -0.93 -8.06 -4.95
N LEU A 92 0.27 -7.49 -4.93
CA LEU A 92 1.08 -7.28 -6.13
C LEU A 92 1.64 -8.58 -6.75
N ASN A 93 1.59 -9.70 -6.04
CA ASN A 93 2.11 -10.99 -6.51
C ASN A 93 1.02 -12.04 -6.82
N ARG A 94 -0.22 -11.63 -7.04
CA ARG A 94 -1.35 -12.56 -7.24
C ARG A 94 -1.27 -13.41 -8.50
N SER A 95 -0.63 -12.89 -9.54
CA SER A 95 -0.43 -13.63 -10.80
C SER A 95 0.72 -14.64 -10.75
N GLY A 96 1.43 -14.75 -9.62
CA GLY A 96 2.67 -15.51 -9.51
C GLY A 96 3.86 -14.85 -10.23
N ARG A 97 3.69 -13.65 -10.78
CA ARG A 97 4.75 -12.86 -11.41
C ARG A 97 4.98 -11.58 -10.60
N LEU A 98 6.24 -11.17 -10.54
CA LEU A 98 6.59 -9.89 -9.93
C LEU A 98 5.97 -8.74 -10.74
N SER A 99 5.38 -7.76 -10.06
CA SER A 99 4.97 -6.50 -10.69
C SER A 99 6.19 -5.72 -11.21
N ALA A 100 5.98 -4.73 -12.08
CA ALA A 100 7.08 -3.92 -12.62
C ALA A 100 7.94 -3.31 -11.50
N ILE A 101 7.31 -2.79 -10.44
CA ILE A 101 8.06 -2.20 -9.32
C ILE A 101 8.81 -3.26 -8.51
N GLN A 102 8.25 -4.45 -8.30
CA GLN A 102 8.94 -5.54 -7.63
C GLN A 102 10.17 -6.01 -8.45
N ARG A 103 10.02 -6.11 -9.79
CA ARG A 103 11.17 -6.37 -10.68
C ARG A 103 12.22 -5.27 -10.58
N GLY A 104 11.81 -4.00 -10.58
CA GLY A 104 12.72 -2.88 -10.40
C GLY A 104 13.55 -2.98 -9.12
N PHE A 105 12.94 -3.34 -8.00
CA PHE A 105 13.64 -3.57 -6.73
C PHE A 105 14.62 -4.74 -6.80
N HIS A 106 14.28 -5.79 -7.54
CA HIS A 106 15.15 -6.94 -7.76
C HIS A 106 16.35 -6.57 -8.66
N GLU A 107 16.08 -6.03 -9.85
CA GLU A 107 17.09 -5.74 -10.88
C GLU A 107 18.06 -4.61 -10.48
N LYS A 108 17.57 -3.62 -9.76
CA LYS A 108 18.38 -2.46 -9.33
C LYS A 108 18.93 -2.61 -7.91
N HIS A 109 18.72 -3.76 -7.26
CA HIS A 109 19.15 -4.00 -5.89
C HIS A 109 18.60 -2.95 -4.91
N GLY A 110 17.32 -2.59 -5.07
CA GLY A 110 16.63 -1.58 -4.25
C GLY A 110 16.39 -2.02 -2.80
N SER A 111 16.78 -3.22 -2.42
CA SER A 111 16.61 -3.80 -1.08
C SER A 111 17.95 -4.30 -0.53
N GLN A 112 18.18 -4.13 0.80
CA GLN A 112 19.26 -4.76 1.55
C GLN A 112 18.69 -5.64 2.66
N CYS A 113 18.33 -5.09 3.85
CA CYS A 113 17.73 -5.90 4.91
C CYS A 113 16.27 -6.30 4.59
N GLY A 114 15.59 -5.63 3.67
CA GLY A 114 14.25 -5.94 3.22
C GLY A 114 13.11 -5.38 4.07
N PHE A 115 13.37 -4.85 5.26
CA PHE A 115 12.33 -4.48 6.21
C PHE A 115 11.43 -3.34 5.72
N CYS A 116 11.99 -2.28 5.14
CA CYS A 116 11.24 -1.15 4.60
C CYS A 116 10.71 -1.39 3.18
N THR A 117 11.18 -2.44 2.51
CA THR A 117 10.92 -2.71 1.09
C THR A 117 9.43 -2.78 0.75
N PRO A 118 8.56 -3.49 1.50
CA PRO A 118 7.12 -3.51 1.20
C PRO A 118 6.50 -2.12 1.18
N GLY A 119 6.82 -1.27 2.17
CA GLY A 119 6.30 0.09 2.25
C GLY A 119 6.74 0.96 1.07
N PHE A 120 8.02 0.88 0.66
CA PHE A 120 8.50 1.59 -0.52
C PHE A 120 7.85 1.10 -1.81
N ILE A 121 7.67 -0.21 -1.97
CA ILE A 121 7.00 -0.77 -3.14
C ILE A 121 5.56 -0.27 -3.22
N MET A 122 4.80 -0.28 -2.12
CA MET A 122 3.43 0.21 -2.12
C MET A 122 3.34 1.72 -2.39
N ALA A 123 4.25 2.52 -1.83
CA ALA A 123 4.33 3.96 -2.12
C ALA A 123 4.64 4.23 -3.60
N ALA A 124 5.62 3.51 -4.16
CA ALA A 124 6.00 3.61 -5.57
C ALA A 124 4.88 3.13 -6.51
N GLU A 125 4.20 2.03 -6.17
CA GLU A 125 3.05 1.54 -6.93
C GLU A 125 1.95 2.60 -7.03
N GLY A 126 1.58 3.22 -5.90
CA GLY A 126 0.60 4.31 -5.89
C GLY A 126 1.03 5.54 -6.69
N LEU A 127 2.34 5.86 -6.70
CA LEU A 127 2.89 6.91 -7.56
C LEU A 127 2.76 6.55 -9.05
N LEU A 128 3.22 5.35 -9.44
CA LEU A 128 3.27 4.90 -10.85
C LEU A 128 1.88 4.71 -11.46
N ARG A 129 0.88 4.34 -10.66
CA ARG A 129 -0.52 4.29 -11.12
C ARG A 129 -1.06 5.67 -11.50
N LYS A 130 -0.67 6.71 -10.76
CA LYS A 130 -1.07 8.10 -11.01
C LYS A 130 -0.24 8.78 -12.09
N ASN A 131 1.06 8.56 -12.06
CA ASN A 131 2.02 9.09 -13.01
C ASN A 131 2.97 7.97 -13.45
N PRO A 132 2.76 7.36 -14.62
CA PRO A 132 3.59 6.25 -15.10
C PRO A 132 4.96 6.70 -15.63
N ASP A 133 5.21 8.00 -15.72
CA ASP A 133 6.50 8.59 -16.16
C ASP A 133 6.96 9.70 -15.21
N PRO A 134 7.24 9.36 -13.93
CA PRO A 134 7.61 10.37 -12.96
C PRO A 134 9.04 10.83 -13.14
N SER A 135 9.26 12.14 -13.06
CA SER A 135 10.60 12.72 -12.95
C SER A 135 11.30 12.28 -11.66
N TYR A 136 12.62 12.37 -11.62
CA TYR A 136 13.41 12.10 -10.43
C TYR A 136 12.90 12.85 -9.18
N ARG A 137 12.48 14.12 -9.36
CA ARG A 137 11.93 14.95 -8.27
C ARG A 137 10.59 14.41 -7.76
N GLU A 138 9.73 13.97 -8.67
CA GLU A 138 8.42 13.38 -8.31
C GLU A 138 8.59 12.05 -7.59
N ILE A 139 9.54 11.21 -8.02
CA ILE A 139 9.89 9.97 -7.31
C ILE A 139 10.34 10.30 -5.88
N LYS A 140 11.28 11.22 -5.70
CA LYS A 140 11.74 11.64 -4.36
C LYS A 140 10.59 12.15 -3.50
N LYS A 141 9.68 12.93 -4.07
CA LYS A 141 8.52 13.47 -3.36
C LYS A 141 7.54 12.33 -3.00
N GLY A 142 7.24 11.42 -3.94
CA GLY A 142 6.31 10.31 -3.74
C GLY A 142 6.80 9.30 -2.69
N LEU A 143 8.11 9.15 -2.54
CA LEU A 143 8.74 8.27 -1.54
C LEU A 143 9.13 8.99 -0.24
N GLY A 144 8.86 10.28 -0.14
CA GLY A 144 9.36 11.13 0.96
C GLY A 144 8.84 10.75 2.36
N SER A 145 7.75 10.00 2.44
CA SER A 145 7.20 9.48 3.69
C SER A 145 7.74 8.11 4.10
N ASN A 146 8.72 7.56 3.35
CA ASN A 146 9.32 6.26 3.60
C ASN A 146 10.80 6.40 3.97
N ILE A 147 11.24 5.71 5.03
CA ILE A 147 12.61 5.76 5.54
C ILE A 147 13.32 4.43 5.31
N CYS A 148 14.53 4.50 4.76
CA CYS A 148 15.44 3.36 4.67
C CYS A 148 16.77 3.68 5.34
N ARG A 149 17.20 2.83 6.28
CA ARG A 149 18.47 3.00 7.01
C ARG A 149 19.68 2.40 6.26
N CYS A 150 19.43 1.54 5.26
CA CYS A 150 20.47 0.71 4.66
C CYS A 150 20.96 1.23 3.30
N THR A 151 20.03 1.59 2.38
CA THR A 151 20.31 1.70 0.93
C THR A 151 20.86 3.06 0.50
N GLY A 152 20.71 4.12 1.32
CA GLY A 152 21.01 5.50 0.88
C GLY A 152 20.07 6.01 -0.23
N TYR A 153 18.95 5.32 -0.49
CA TYR A 153 17.85 5.66 -1.41
C TYR A 153 18.16 5.60 -2.91
N VAL A 154 19.42 5.72 -3.34
CA VAL A 154 19.78 5.78 -4.77
C VAL A 154 19.21 4.58 -5.54
N LYS A 155 19.47 3.36 -5.04
CA LYS A 155 18.99 2.13 -5.66
C LYS A 155 17.46 1.97 -5.64
N ILE A 156 16.79 2.52 -4.64
CA ILE A 156 15.33 2.56 -4.56
C ILE A 156 14.78 3.47 -5.67
N ILE A 157 15.37 4.65 -5.88
CA ILE A 157 14.94 5.57 -6.93
C ILE A 157 15.18 4.97 -8.31
N GLU A 158 16.36 4.35 -8.55
CA GLU A 158 16.66 3.62 -9.79
C GLU A 158 15.65 2.48 -10.05
N ALA A 159 15.20 1.79 -8.99
CA ALA A 159 14.18 0.75 -9.10
C ALA A 159 12.83 1.29 -9.59
N VAL A 160 12.43 2.47 -9.10
CA VAL A 160 11.19 3.13 -9.55
C VAL A 160 11.32 3.62 -10.99
N GLN A 161 12.46 4.19 -11.38
CA GLN A 161 12.72 4.61 -12.75
C GLN A 161 12.67 3.41 -13.72
N PHE A 162 13.30 2.29 -13.34
CA PHE A 162 13.23 1.06 -14.11
C PHE A 162 11.79 0.57 -14.29
N ALA A 163 11.00 0.55 -13.22
CA ALA A 163 9.61 0.15 -13.27
C ALA A 163 8.77 1.06 -14.18
N ALA A 164 8.99 2.38 -14.13
CA ALA A 164 8.33 3.35 -15.00
C ALA A 164 8.65 3.07 -16.48
N GLU A 165 9.92 2.75 -16.78
CA GLU A 165 10.36 2.41 -18.14
C GLU A 165 9.69 1.14 -18.66
N GLU A 166 9.61 0.10 -17.83
CA GLU A 166 8.93 -1.15 -18.17
C GLU A 166 7.43 -0.94 -18.42
N ILE A 167 6.75 -0.20 -17.56
CA ILE A 167 5.32 0.12 -17.73
C ILE A 167 5.08 0.86 -19.05
N ARG A 168 5.97 1.79 -19.43
CA ARG A 168 5.86 2.49 -20.72
C ARG A 168 6.05 1.56 -21.91
N LYS A 169 7.05 0.67 -21.86
CA LYS A 169 7.29 -0.32 -22.92
C LYS A 169 6.07 -1.22 -23.14
N MET A 170 5.52 -1.75 -22.06
CA MET A 170 4.30 -2.61 -22.11
C MET A 170 3.12 -1.87 -22.73
N LYS A 171 2.87 -0.60 -22.38
CA LYS A 171 1.78 0.19 -22.95
C LYS A 171 1.96 0.45 -24.45
N ILE A 172 3.19 0.68 -24.90
CA ILE A 172 3.49 0.86 -26.31
C ILE A 172 3.27 -0.45 -27.08
N GLU A 173 3.69 -1.58 -26.53
CA GLU A 173 3.49 -2.90 -27.14
C GLU A 173 2.00 -3.22 -27.27
N ASP A 174 1.20 -2.99 -26.20
CA ASP A 174 -0.25 -3.17 -26.21
C ASP A 174 -0.93 -2.27 -27.24
N GLU A 175 -0.49 -1.02 -27.40
CA GLU A 175 -1.05 -0.09 -28.37
C GLU A 175 -0.72 -0.50 -29.82
N ILE A 176 0.51 -0.94 -30.07
CA ILE A 176 0.92 -1.47 -31.39
C ILE A 176 0.10 -2.72 -31.75
N GLU A 177 -0.13 -3.59 -30.78
CA GLU A 177 -0.91 -4.81 -30.98
C GLU A 177 -2.37 -4.47 -31.30
N ARG A 178 -2.99 -3.56 -30.55
CA ARG A 178 -4.36 -3.06 -30.84
C ARG A 178 -4.46 -2.48 -32.25
N GLN A 179 -3.52 -1.65 -32.68
CA GLN A 179 -3.53 -1.05 -34.01
C GLN A 179 -3.40 -2.09 -35.11
N ARG A 180 -2.63 -3.17 -34.92
CA ARG A 180 -2.56 -4.30 -35.86
C ARG A 180 -3.91 -5.01 -36.01
N TYR A 181 -4.64 -5.22 -34.92
CA TYR A 181 -5.97 -5.86 -34.98
C TYR A 181 -7.04 -4.97 -35.57
N THR A 182 -7.03 -3.66 -35.30
CA THR A 182 -8.01 -2.71 -35.87
C THR A 182 -7.75 -2.36 -37.34
N GLY A 183 -6.53 -2.51 -37.82
CA GLY A 183 -6.18 -2.34 -39.25
C GLY A 183 -6.42 -3.57 -40.13
N MET A 184 -6.91 -4.67 -39.56
CA MET A 184 -7.24 -5.92 -40.27
C MET A 184 -8.76 -6.10 -40.52
N LEU A 185 -9.61 -5.14 -40.11
CA LEU A 185 -11.05 -5.07 -40.34
C LEU A 185 -11.36 -3.96 -41.35
#